data_c1099a4ad9ec1ec563f168578d7e76ef
#
_entry.id   c1099a4ad9ec1ec563f168578d7e76ef
#
_cell.length_a   1.000
_cell.length_b   1.000
_cell.length_c   1.000
_cell.angle_alpha   90.00
_cell.angle_beta   90.00
_cell.angle_gamma   90.00
#
_symmetry.space_group_name_H-M   'P 1'
#
loop_
_entity.id
_entity.type
_entity.pdbx_description
1 polymer ?
#
loop_
_entity_poly.entity_id
_entity_poly.type
_entity_poly.pdbx_seq_one_letter_code
_entity_poly.pdbx_strand_id
1 'polypeptide(L)'
;MCGNNYKKFFKSVLIVLLAVPAVSQAQSSYTPGNGCLNVVSLTSGFGLCDYEIQCSSLNYMHEKFLNENLTIGAGVGYSYHKQYRLSTIPVYVSTHFFLFDKRCSPFINLRLGSFGMIRKKSTDTNLKYSLADEQSDFNLFFSIGAGFKYHITPRIALMASVSDDFYLLKAYDTRRNDYRNKLLGNLCLGIAISFQIDNW
;
A
#
# COMPACT_ATOMS: atom_id res chain seq x y z
N MET A 1 -7.67 -12.47 21.32
CA MET A 1 -7.81 -13.66 20.41
C MET A 1 -7.23 -13.44 19.00
N CYS A 2 -6.66 -12.29 18.63
CA CYS A 2 -6.11 -11.99 17.29
C CYS A 2 -4.78 -12.69 16.92
N GLY A 3 -3.98 -13.14 17.89
CA GLY A 3 -2.59 -13.57 17.66
C GLY A 3 -2.38 -14.86 16.83
N ASN A 4 -3.38 -15.75 16.74
CA ASN A 4 -3.19 -17.06 16.08
C ASN A 4 -3.47 -17.02 14.58
N ASN A 5 -4.32 -16.13 14.12
CA ASN A 5 -4.63 -15.97 12.69
C ASN A 5 -3.50 -15.25 11.94
N TYR A 6 -2.81 -14.33 12.61
CA TYR A 6 -1.65 -13.61 12.07
C TYR A 6 -0.50 -14.55 11.73
N LYS A 7 -0.19 -15.50 12.64
CA LYS A 7 0.87 -16.49 12.41
C LYS A 7 0.58 -17.45 11.26
N LYS A 8 -0.69 -17.86 11.09
CA LYS A 8 -1.11 -18.72 9.97
C LYS A 8 -1.01 -17.97 8.63
N PHE A 9 -1.45 -16.72 8.59
CA PHE A 9 -1.38 -15.87 7.40
C PHE A 9 0.07 -15.61 6.99
N PHE A 10 0.94 -15.22 7.93
CA PHE A 10 2.36 -14.99 7.66
C PHE A 10 3.07 -16.23 7.12
N LYS A 11 2.74 -17.43 7.66
CA LYS A 11 3.26 -18.69 7.13
C LYS A 11 2.79 -18.96 5.70
N SER A 12 1.52 -18.68 5.36
CA SER A 12 0.99 -18.88 4.01
C SER A 12 1.63 -17.92 2.99
N VAL A 13 1.81 -16.65 3.36
CA VAL A 13 2.52 -15.66 2.52
C VAL A 13 3.98 -16.05 2.32
N LEU A 14 4.66 -16.52 3.37
CA LEU A 14 6.04 -16.96 3.30
C LEU A 14 6.19 -18.21 2.39
N ILE A 15 5.25 -19.16 2.44
CA ILE A 15 5.26 -20.36 1.57
C ILE A 15 5.06 -19.96 0.11
N VAL A 16 4.16 -19.03 -0.19
CA VAL A 16 3.95 -18.51 -1.55
C VAL A 16 5.20 -17.80 -2.05
N LEU A 17 5.84 -16.97 -1.22
CA LEU A 17 7.10 -16.29 -1.54
C LEU A 17 8.27 -17.28 -1.80
N LEU A 18 8.31 -18.41 -1.09
CA LEU A 18 9.36 -19.43 -1.23
C LEU A 18 9.11 -20.39 -2.41
N ALA A 19 7.87 -20.57 -2.87
CA ALA A 19 7.53 -21.44 -4.00
C ALA A 19 7.88 -20.84 -5.38
N VAL A 20 8.03 -19.52 -5.46
CA VAL A 20 8.26 -18.80 -6.73
C VAL A 20 9.65 -19.01 -7.34
N PRO A 21 10.75 -19.23 -6.60
CA PRO A 21 12.05 -19.50 -7.22
C PRO A 21 12.07 -20.71 -8.15
N ALA A 22 11.21 -21.71 -7.90
CA ALA A 22 11.16 -22.92 -8.71
C ALA A 22 10.62 -22.70 -10.14
N VAL A 23 9.78 -21.68 -10.35
CA VAL A 23 9.18 -21.36 -11.66
C VAL A 23 10.07 -20.44 -12.49
N SER A 24 11.03 -19.73 -11.86
CA SER A 24 11.78 -18.66 -12.51
C SER A 24 13.06 -19.10 -13.23
N GLN A 25 13.47 -20.36 -13.13
CA GLN A 25 14.77 -20.81 -13.67
C GLN A 25 14.84 -20.92 -15.20
N ALA A 26 13.73 -20.79 -15.93
CA ALA A 26 13.67 -21.01 -17.38
C ALA A 26 13.58 -19.72 -18.22
N GLN A 27 13.80 -18.53 -17.64
CA GLN A 27 13.53 -17.28 -18.35
C GLN A 27 14.81 -16.49 -18.61
N SER A 28 14.94 -15.96 -19.85
CA SER A 28 16.01 -15.05 -20.25
C SER A 28 16.09 -13.84 -19.33
N SER A 29 17.33 -13.41 -19.02
CA SER A 29 17.61 -12.16 -18.28
C SER A 29 16.92 -10.99 -18.96
N TYR A 30 16.19 -10.25 -18.18
CA TYR A 30 15.50 -9.04 -18.61
C TYR A 30 16.20 -7.87 -17.93
N THR A 31 16.95 -7.07 -18.70
CA THR A 31 17.66 -5.92 -18.16
C THR A 31 16.67 -4.77 -17.97
N PRO A 32 16.35 -4.34 -16.74
CA PRO A 32 15.63 -3.11 -16.52
C PRO A 32 16.49 -1.97 -17.04
N GLY A 33 15.99 -1.21 -18.00
CA GLY A 33 16.69 -0.03 -18.49
C GLY A 33 16.90 0.99 -17.37
N ASN A 34 17.90 1.82 -17.50
CA ASN A 34 18.05 3.04 -16.70
C ASN A 34 16.88 3.96 -17.04
N GLY A 35 15.88 4.09 -16.19
CA GLY A 35 14.69 4.88 -16.48
C GLY A 35 13.82 5.11 -15.28
N CYS A 36 12.59 5.52 -15.55
CA CYS A 36 11.56 5.73 -14.54
C CYS A 36 10.49 4.64 -14.63
N LEU A 37 10.02 4.19 -13.48
CA LEU A 37 8.90 3.27 -13.31
C LEU A 37 7.67 4.07 -12.87
N ASN A 38 6.60 3.99 -13.64
CA ASN A 38 5.31 4.54 -13.29
C ASN A 38 4.38 3.39 -12.92
N VAL A 39 3.72 3.48 -11.79
CA VAL A 39 2.83 2.42 -11.28
C VAL A 39 1.46 3.01 -10.97
N VAL A 40 0.42 2.43 -11.57
CA VAL A 40 -0.97 2.70 -11.21
C VAL A 40 -1.52 1.46 -10.54
N SER A 41 -1.97 1.58 -9.29
CA SER A 41 -2.46 0.45 -8.49
C SER A 41 -3.85 0.68 -7.93
N LEU A 42 -4.63 -0.40 -7.92
CA LEU A 42 -5.90 -0.52 -7.21
C LEU A 42 -5.69 -1.49 -6.05
N THR A 43 -6.09 -1.06 -4.85
CA THR A 43 -6.01 -1.93 -3.67
C THR A 43 -7.37 -2.01 -2.98
N SER A 44 -7.66 -3.18 -2.39
CA SER A 44 -8.81 -3.39 -1.53
C SER A 44 -8.32 -3.94 -0.20
N GLY A 45 -8.67 -3.25 0.90
CA GLY A 45 -8.19 -3.57 2.24
C GLY A 45 -9.28 -4.11 3.13
N PHE A 46 -8.85 -4.96 4.06
CA PHE A 46 -9.67 -5.55 5.12
C PHE A 46 -9.04 -5.21 6.47
N GLY A 47 -9.84 -4.77 7.45
CA GLY A 47 -9.34 -4.52 8.80
C GLY A 47 -8.91 -5.82 9.49
N LEU A 48 -7.74 -5.81 10.13
CA LEU A 48 -7.16 -7.00 10.78
C LEU A 48 -7.59 -7.19 12.23
N CYS A 49 -8.10 -6.18 12.91
CA CYS A 49 -8.49 -6.21 14.32
C CYS A 49 -9.84 -5.51 14.52
N ASP A 50 -10.81 -6.20 15.10
CA ASP A 50 -12.13 -5.75 15.65
C ASP A 50 -12.92 -4.69 14.87
N TYR A 51 -12.36 -4.18 13.78
CA TYR A 51 -12.98 -3.21 12.89
C TYR A 51 -12.96 -3.79 11.48
N GLU A 52 -14.13 -4.09 10.95
CA GLU A 52 -14.36 -4.42 9.55
C GLU A 52 -14.11 -3.19 8.68
N ILE A 53 -12.86 -2.68 8.65
CA ILE A 53 -12.52 -1.52 7.86
C ILE A 53 -12.31 -2.00 6.42
N GLN A 54 -13.35 -1.85 5.60
CA GLN A 54 -13.20 -1.97 4.16
C GLN A 54 -12.58 -0.67 3.64
N CYS A 55 -11.40 -0.78 3.06
CA CYS A 55 -10.71 0.31 2.39
C CYS A 55 -10.53 -0.03 0.92
N SER A 56 -10.78 0.92 0.03
CA SER A 56 -10.44 0.81 -1.39
C SER A 56 -9.59 2.00 -1.78
N SER A 57 -8.48 1.75 -2.46
CA SER A 57 -7.54 2.83 -2.81
C SER A 57 -7.11 2.73 -4.26
N LEU A 58 -6.96 3.90 -4.89
CA LEU A 58 -6.30 4.10 -6.17
C LEU A 58 -5.02 4.88 -5.91
N ASN A 59 -3.87 4.37 -6.39
CA ASN A 59 -2.58 5.01 -6.18
C ASN A 59 -1.83 5.17 -7.51
N TYR A 60 -1.09 6.26 -7.62
CA TYR A 60 -0.11 6.50 -8.66
C TYR A 60 1.26 6.75 -8.04
N MET A 61 2.29 6.12 -8.57
CA MET A 61 3.69 6.26 -8.13
C MET A 61 4.57 6.52 -9.33
N HIS A 62 5.49 7.46 -9.19
CA HIS A 62 6.56 7.76 -10.15
C HIS A 62 7.89 7.55 -9.45
N GLU A 63 8.66 6.56 -9.91
CA GLU A 63 9.90 6.12 -9.28
C GLU A 63 11.02 6.07 -10.29
N LYS A 64 12.24 6.41 -9.85
CA LYS A 64 13.46 6.28 -10.63
C LYS A 64 14.23 5.05 -10.18
N PHE A 65 14.77 4.29 -11.12
CA PHE A 65 15.72 3.23 -10.84
C PHE A 65 17.04 3.82 -10.30
N LEU A 66 17.42 3.41 -9.09
CA LEU A 66 18.73 3.68 -8.52
C LEU A 66 19.75 2.64 -8.96
N ASN A 67 19.30 1.41 -9.12
CA ASN A 67 20.01 0.28 -9.70
C ASN A 67 19.00 -0.73 -10.27
N GLU A 68 19.47 -1.85 -10.79
CA GLU A 68 18.64 -2.88 -11.42
C GLU A 68 17.51 -3.40 -10.52
N ASN A 69 17.71 -3.35 -9.20
CA ASN A 69 16.82 -3.97 -8.23
C ASN A 69 16.06 -2.98 -7.35
N LEU A 70 16.45 -1.70 -7.35
CA LEU A 70 15.91 -0.72 -6.42
C LEU A 70 15.40 0.51 -7.15
N THR A 71 14.16 0.89 -6.85
CA THR A 71 13.56 2.16 -7.26
C THR A 71 13.26 3.03 -6.05
N ILE A 72 13.27 4.34 -6.25
CA ILE A 72 12.80 5.33 -5.28
C ILE A 72 12.02 6.43 -6.00
N GLY A 73 10.98 6.93 -5.40
CA GLY A 73 10.17 7.99 -5.97
C GLY A 73 9.11 8.52 -5.04
N ALA A 74 8.10 9.13 -5.63
CA ALA A 74 6.98 9.70 -4.93
C ALA A 74 5.65 9.16 -5.49
N GLY A 75 4.64 9.16 -4.65
CA GLY A 75 3.32 8.74 -5.03
C GLY A 75 2.22 9.56 -4.37
N VAL A 76 1.06 9.50 -4.98
CA VAL A 76 -0.18 10.07 -4.47
C VAL A 76 -1.28 9.03 -4.63
N GLY A 77 -2.22 9.02 -3.69
CA GLY A 77 -3.34 8.10 -3.73
C GLY A 77 -4.66 8.75 -3.34
N TYR A 78 -5.71 8.02 -3.57
CA TYR A 78 -7.03 8.29 -3.02
C TYR A 78 -7.54 7.01 -2.36
N SER A 79 -7.85 7.08 -1.06
CA SER A 79 -8.36 5.93 -0.30
C SER A 79 -9.71 6.26 0.30
N TYR A 80 -10.66 5.34 0.14
CA TYR A 80 -11.99 5.46 0.73
C TYR A 80 -12.18 4.39 1.81
N HIS A 81 -12.45 4.83 3.03
CA HIS A 81 -12.70 4.00 4.21
C HIS A 81 -14.22 3.93 4.45
N LYS A 82 -14.84 2.82 4.02
CA LYS A 82 -16.30 2.66 4.00
C LYS A 82 -16.94 2.85 5.37
N GLN A 83 -16.35 2.26 6.41
CA GLN A 83 -16.90 2.29 7.76
C GLN A 83 -16.94 3.69 8.38
N TYR A 84 -15.92 4.50 8.09
CA TYR A 84 -15.80 5.87 8.58
C TYR A 84 -16.40 6.91 7.63
N ARG A 85 -16.87 6.47 6.43
CA ARG A 85 -17.26 7.37 5.34
C ARG A 85 -16.22 8.47 5.11
N LEU A 86 -14.96 8.11 5.25
CA LEU A 86 -13.80 8.98 5.20
C LEU A 86 -13.02 8.71 3.93
N SER A 87 -12.70 9.78 3.20
CA SER A 87 -11.72 9.73 2.12
C SER A 87 -10.41 10.33 2.59
N THR A 88 -9.30 9.71 2.20
CA THR A 88 -7.96 10.22 2.48
C THR A 88 -7.17 10.35 1.17
N ILE A 89 -6.30 11.35 1.10
CA ILE A 89 -5.37 11.57 0.00
C ILE A 89 -3.95 11.42 0.58
N PRO A 90 -3.36 10.21 0.54
CA PRO A 90 -1.97 10.02 0.93
C PRO A 90 -1.03 10.58 -0.14
N VAL A 91 0.03 11.27 0.32
CA VAL A 91 1.20 11.68 -0.45
C VAL A 91 2.41 11.09 0.24
N TYR A 92 3.24 10.36 -0.51
CA TYR A 92 4.29 9.54 0.09
C TYR A 92 5.52 9.41 -0.80
N VAL A 93 6.65 9.12 -0.18
CA VAL A 93 7.83 8.55 -0.83
C VAL A 93 7.61 7.05 -0.91
N SER A 94 7.95 6.46 -2.05
CA SER A 94 7.83 5.03 -2.30
C SER A 94 9.15 4.44 -2.76
N THR A 95 9.35 3.17 -2.46
CA THR A 95 10.49 2.38 -2.95
C THR A 95 10.04 0.95 -3.23
N HIS A 96 10.53 0.38 -4.34
CA HIS A 96 10.41 -1.04 -4.63
C HIS A 96 11.79 -1.68 -4.66
N PHE A 97 11.91 -2.84 -4.02
CA PHE A 97 13.07 -3.69 -4.11
C PHE A 97 12.69 -4.98 -4.83
N PHE A 98 13.20 -5.16 -6.06
CA PHE A 98 12.99 -6.34 -6.91
C PHE A 98 14.06 -7.37 -6.61
N LEU A 99 13.66 -8.61 -6.29
CA LEU A 99 14.61 -9.65 -5.91
C LEU A 99 15.38 -10.23 -7.10
N PHE A 100 14.79 -10.20 -8.29
CA PHE A 100 15.38 -10.77 -9.51
C PHE A 100 15.11 -9.86 -10.70
N ASP A 101 16.10 -9.77 -11.60
CA ASP A 101 15.94 -9.19 -12.92
C ASP A 101 15.46 -10.25 -13.91
N LYS A 102 14.19 -10.63 -13.80
CA LYS A 102 13.55 -11.64 -14.66
C LYS A 102 12.16 -11.19 -15.07
N ARG A 103 11.58 -11.88 -16.06
CA ARG A 103 10.21 -11.64 -16.52
C ARG A 103 9.19 -11.70 -15.38
N CYS A 104 9.42 -12.59 -14.40
CA CYS A 104 8.66 -12.65 -13.15
C CYS A 104 9.59 -12.31 -11.99
N SER A 105 9.34 -11.22 -11.29
CA SER A 105 10.16 -10.75 -10.19
C SER A 105 9.33 -10.53 -8.94
N PRO A 106 9.63 -11.22 -7.83
CA PRO A 106 9.11 -10.85 -6.53
C PRO A 106 9.65 -9.48 -6.14
N PHE A 107 8.86 -8.72 -5.39
CA PHE A 107 9.29 -7.43 -4.87
C PHE A 107 8.79 -7.18 -3.45
N ILE A 108 9.49 -6.30 -2.75
CA ILE A 108 9.06 -5.68 -1.51
C ILE A 108 8.87 -4.19 -1.81
N ASN A 109 7.81 -3.59 -1.28
CA ASN A 109 7.60 -2.15 -1.37
C ASN A 109 7.44 -1.52 0.00
N LEU A 110 7.93 -0.30 0.13
CA LEU A 110 7.76 0.54 1.31
C LEU A 110 7.23 1.89 0.86
N ARG A 111 6.28 2.45 1.62
CA ARG A 111 5.72 3.78 1.40
C ARG A 111 5.67 4.51 2.73
N LEU A 112 6.12 5.75 2.76
CA LEU A 112 6.11 6.60 3.95
C LEU A 112 5.71 8.02 3.55
N GLY A 113 4.77 8.61 4.26
CA GLY A 113 4.30 9.95 3.94
C GLY A 113 3.27 10.49 4.90
N SER A 114 2.47 11.39 4.39
CA SER A 114 1.37 12.03 5.11
C SER A 114 0.08 11.91 4.30
N PHE A 115 -1.06 12.17 4.92
CA PHE A 115 -2.33 12.16 4.21
C PHE A 115 -3.24 13.31 4.66
N GLY A 116 -3.95 13.87 3.68
CA GLY A 116 -5.07 14.76 3.92
C GLY A 116 -6.38 13.98 4.05
N MET A 117 -7.31 14.48 4.85
CA MET A 117 -8.64 13.91 5.03
C MET A 117 -9.69 14.74 4.31
N ILE A 118 -10.54 14.09 3.50
CA ILE A 118 -11.73 14.70 2.91
C ILE A 118 -12.94 14.07 3.61
N ARG A 119 -13.63 14.87 4.39
CA ARG A 119 -14.79 14.42 5.15
C ARG A 119 -16.08 14.80 4.45
N LYS A 120 -17.00 13.86 4.31
CA LYS A 120 -18.39 14.17 4.05
C LYS A 120 -19.07 14.46 5.39
N LYS A 121 -19.58 15.66 5.59
CA LYS A 121 -20.33 16.05 6.79
C LYS A 121 -21.49 15.07 6.97
N SER A 122 -21.36 14.14 7.92
CA SER A 122 -22.42 13.18 8.24
C SER A 122 -23.11 13.66 9.50
N THR A 123 -24.42 13.82 9.41
CA THR A 123 -25.31 14.18 10.54
C THR A 123 -25.63 12.97 11.43
N ASP A 124 -25.03 11.81 11.17
CA ASP A 124 -25.29 10.58 11.93
C ASP A 124 -24.61 10.63 13.32
N THR A 125 -25.40 10.93 14.32
CA THR A 125 -25.02 10.96 15.75
C THR A 125 -24.66 9.60 16.35
N ASN A 126 -24.74 8.51 15.60
CA ASN A 126 -24.47 7.15 16.08
C ASN A 126 -23.02 6.66 15.89
N LEU A 127 -22.14 7.48 15.35
CA LEU A 127 -20.73 7.10 15.20
C LEU A 127 -20.03 7.15 16.55
N LYS A 128 -19.57 6.00 17.01
CA LYS A 128 -18.86 5.76 18.27
C LYS A 128 -17.58 6.60 18.44
N TYR A 129 -17.08 7.19 17.36
CA TYR A 129 -15.94 8.09 17.30
C TYR A 129 -16.28 9.26 16.38
N SER A 130 -16.38 10.44 16.94
CA SER A 130 -16.32 11.68 16.19
C SER A 130 -14.84 11.92 15.89
N LEU A 131 -14.44 11.76 14.62
CA LEU A 131 -13.17 12.29 14.17
C LEU A 131 -13.30 13.81 14.28
N ALA A 132 -12.48 14.43 15.09
CA ALA A 132 -12.60 15.85 15.41
C ALA A 132 -12.59 16.72 14.15
N ASP A 133 -13.41 17.76 14.17
CA ASP A 133 -13.52 18.78 13.12
C ASP A 133 -12.27 19.69 13.07
N GLU A 134 -11.34 19.54 14.01
CA GLU A 134 -10.14 20.36 14.09
C GLU A 134 -8.94 19.66 13.47
N GLN A 135 -8.28 20.41 12.60
CA GLN A 135 -7.01 20.17 11.97
C GLN A 135 -6.06 19.34 12.85
N SER A 136 -5.90 18.06 12.55
CA SER A 136 -4.78 17.34 13.14
C SER A 136 -3.53 17.76 12.38
N ASP A 137 -2.63 18.41 13.07
CA ASP A 137 -1.40 18.99 12.51
C ASP A 137 -0.45 17.95 11.89
N PHE A 138 -0.67 16.66 12.13
CA PHE A 138 0.18 15.60 11.61
C PHE A 138 -0.56 14.26 11.44
N ASN A 139 -0.74 13.86 10.18
CA ASN A 139 -1.28 12.57 9.80
C ASN A 139 -0.17 11.76 9.11
N LEU A 140 0.29 10.68 9.73
CA LEU A 140 1.34 9.84 9.19
C LEU A 140 0.73 8.65 8.44
N PHE A 141 1.24 8.40 7.24
CA PHE A 141 0.97 7.21 6.43
C PHE A 141 2.24 6.37 6.31
N PHE A 142 2.11 5.09 6.59
CA PHE A 142 3.17 4.10 6.38
C PHE A 142 2.56 2.84 5.78
N SER A 143 3.26 2.23 4.82
CA SER A 143 2.85 0.98 4.22
C SER A 143 4.06 0.10 3.93
N ILE A 144 3.91 -1.18 4.21
CA ILE A 144 4.85 -2.23 3.83
C ILE A 144 4.11 -3.30 3.05
N GLY A 145 4.68 -3.74 1.93
CA GLY A 145 4.06 -4.77 1.11
C GLY A 145 5.06 -5.66 0.42
N ALA A 146 4.55 -6.75 -0.10
CA ALA A 146 5.29 -7.68 -0.94
C ALA A 146 4.39 -8.16 -2.09
N GLY A 147 5.00 -8.52 -3.20
CA GLY A 147 4.23 -8.94 -4.36
C GLY A 147 5.08 -9.53 -5.47
N PHE A 148 4.45 -9.65 -6.63
CA PHE A 148 5.06 -10.15 -7.86
C PHE A 148 4.81 -9.19 -8.99
N LYS A 149 5.84 -8.95 -9.79
CA LYS A 149 5.82 -8.20 -11.03
C LYS A 149 5.99 -9.18 -12.18
N TYR A 150 5.12 -9.13 -13.17
CA TYR A 150 5.19 -9.94 -14.38
C TYR A 150 5.23 -9.06 -15.62
N HIS A 151 6.33 -9.10 -16.37
CA HIS A 151 6.50 -8.32 -17.60
C HIS A 151 5.69 -8.95 -18.75
N ILE A 152 4.70 -8.20 -19.26
CA ILE A 152 3.96 -8.54 -20.47
C ILE A 152 4.82 -8.16 -21.69
N THR A 153 5.40 -6.96 -21.64
CA THR A 153 6.34 -6.45 -22.64
C THR A 153 7.58 -5.88 -21.91
N PRO A 154 8.65 -5.53 -22.60
CA PRO A 154 9.80 -4.85 -22.00
C PRO A 154 9.45 -3.61 -21.17
N ARG A 155 8.40 -2.91 -21.52
CA ARG A 155 8.02 -1.65 -20.88
C ARG A 155 6.78 -1.72 -20.02
N ILE A 156 5.99 -2.80 -20.12
CA ILE A 156 4.71 -2.93 -19.41
C ILE A 156 4.73 -4.20 -18.57
N ALA A 157 4.41 -4.06 -17.30
CA ALA A 157 4.23 -5.21 -16.42
C ALA A 157 2.95 -5.11 -15.59
N LEU A 158 2.41 -6.27 -15.25
CA LEU A 158 1.39 -6.43 -14.22
C LEU A 158 2.04 -6.70 -12.88
N MET A 159 1.44 -6.18 -11.83
CA MET A 159 1.90 -6.40 -10.46
C MET A 159 0.71 -6.85 -9.62
N ALA A 160 0.96 -7.81 -8.73
CA ALA A 160 0.04 -8.23 -7.68
C ALA A 160 0.73 -8.12 -6.35
N SER A 161 0.07 -7.58 -5.33
CA SER A 161 0.69 -7.30 -4.04
C SER A 161 -0.25 -7.55 -2.87
N VAL A 162 0.35 -7.82 -1.73
CA VAL A 162 -0.26 -7.77 -0.40
C VAL A 162 0.50 -6.72 0.38
N SER A 163 -0.20 -5.77 0.98
CA SER A 163 0.40 -4.73 1.81
C SER A 163 -0.36 -4.55 3.12
N ASP A 164 0.33 -4.03 4.12
CA ASP A 164 -0.26 -3.55 5.35
C ASP A 164 -0.11 -2.03 5.38
N ASP A 165 -1.24 -1.33 5.32
CA ASP A 165 -1.32 0.12 5.23
C ASP A 165 -1.71 0.68 6.61
N PHE A 166 -0.85 1.51 7.19
CA PHE A 166 -1.02 2.13 8.50
C PHE A 166 -1.29 3.61 8.37
N TYR A 167 -2.36 4.06 9.01
CA TYR A 167 -2.74 5.47 9.11
C TYR A 167 -2.74 5.89 10.57
N LEU A 168 -1.82 6.75 10.97
CA LEU A 168 -1.79 7.35 12.29
C LEU A 168 -2.52 8.69 12.25
N LEU A 169 -3.62 8.79 12.97
CA LEU A 169 -4.47 9.97 13.03
C LEU A 169 -4.83 10.32 14.47
N LYS A 170 -5.11 11.60 14.73
CA LYS A 170 -5.72 12.05 15.98
C LYS A 170 -7.23 11.88 15.90
N ALA A 171 -7.82 11.15 16.81
CA ALA A 171 -9.26 10.99 16.95
C ALA A 171 -9.72 11.52 18.30
N TYR A 172 -10.87 12.21 18.32
CA TYR A 172 -11.51 12.67 19.55
C TYR A 172 -12.35 11.52 20.13
N ASP A 173 -12.01 11.10 21.33
CA ASP A 173 -12.80 10.11 22.09
C ASP A 173 -13.89 10.82 22.87
N THR A 174 -15.12 10.78 22.36
CA THR A 174 -16.29 11.43 22.99
C THR A 174 -16.61 10.92 24.40
N ARG A 175 -16.17 9.71 24.77
CA ARG A 175 -16.38 9.16 26.11
C ARG A 175 -15.42 9.73 27.14
N ARG A 176 -14.21 10.11 26.72
CA ARG A 176 -13.14 10.61 27.58
C ARG A 176 -12.90 12.10 27.47
N ASN A 177 -13.58 12.75 26.52
CA ASN A 177 -13.42 14.19 26.23
C ASN A 177 -11.96 14.58 25.98
N ASP A 178 -11.21 13.71 25.25
CA ASP A 178 -9.78 13.86 25.03
C ASP A 178 -9.36 13.40 23.60
N TYR A 179 -8.28 14.00 23.08
CA TYR A 179 -7.69 13.63 21.80
C TYR A 179 -6.70 12.48 21.97
N ARG A 180 -6.84 11.45 21.14
CA ARG A 180 -5.93 10.30 21.15
C ARG A 180 -5.41 9.98 19.78
N ASN A 181 -4.14 9.60 19.73
CA ASN A 181 -3.57 9.01 18.54
C ASN A 181 -4.18 7.64 18.29
N LYS A 182 -4.75 7.43 17.11
CA LYS A 182 -5.33 6.18 16.69
C LYS A 182 -4.58 5.66 15.47
N LEU A 183 -4.14 4.42 15.56
CA LEU A 183 -3.53 3.70 14.47
C LEU A 183 -4.60 2.83 13.78
N LEU A 184 -4.82 3.07 12.49
CA LEU A 184 -5.65 2.22 11.64
C LEU A 184 -4.73 1.36 10.79
N GLY A 185 -4.82 0.04 10.90
CA GLY A 185 -4.09 -0.92 10.08
C GLY A 185 -5.05 -1.65 9.14
N ASN A 186 -4.71 -1.74 7.86
CA ASN A 186 -5.49 -2.42 6.84
C ASN A 186 -4.61 -3.38 6.07
N LEU A 187 -4.95 -4.66 6.08
CA LEU A 187 -4.38 -5.61 5.14
C LEU A 187 -5.00 -5.41 3.76
N CYS A 188 -4.21 -5.05 2.77
CA CYS A 188 -4.64 -4.71 1.44
C CYS A 188 -4.17 -5.74 0.42
N LEU A 189 -5.06 -6.13 -0.49
CA LEU A 189 -4.73 -6.85 -1.71
C LEU A 189 -4.73 -5.87 -2.87
N GLY A 190 -3.69 -5.87 -3.68
CA GLY A 190 -3.50 -4.91 -4.76
C GLY A 190 -3.19 -5.57 -6.10
N ILE A 191 -3.69 -4.93 -7.16
CA ILE A 191 -3.26 -5.16 -8.53
C ILE A 191 -2.77 -3.85 -9.11
N ALA A 192 -1.75 -3.90 -9.96
CA ALA A 192 -1.22 -2.69 -10.58
C ALA A 192 -0.73 -2.96 -12.00
N ILE A 193 -0.67 -1.89 -12.78
CA ILE A 193 0.02 -1.85 -14.05
C ILE A 193 1.21 -0.91 -13.88
N SER A 194 2.39 -1.35 -14.30
CA SER A 194 3.58 -0.52 -14.32
C SER A 194 4.07 -0.27 -15.74
N PHE A 195 4.56 0.94 -15.97
CA PHE A 195 5.11 1.39 -17.24
C PHE A 195 6.54 1.89 -17.00
N GLN A 196 7.48 1.35 -17.75
CA GLN A 196 8.86 1.82 -17.72
C GLN A 196 9.08 2.83 -18.86
N ILE A 197 9.66 3.97 -18.52
CA ILE A 197 10.07 5.02 -19.47
C ILE A 197 11.58 5.11 -19.39
N ASP A 198 12.26 4.86 -20.51
CA ASP A 198 13.71 5.00 -20.60
C ASP A 198 14.07 6.48 -20.51
N ASN A 199 15.20 6.81 -19.88
CA ASN A 199 15.74 8.16 -19.92
C ASN A 199 16.24 8.43 -21.34
N TRP A 200 15.82 9.56 -21.90
CA TRP A 200 16.34 10.12 -23.16
C TRP A 200 17.75 10.63 -22.95
#